data_928f43d95f1742f5b260e49abb806ad5
#
_entry.id   928f43d95f1742f5b260e49abb806ad5
#
_cell.length_a   1.000
_cell.length_b   1.000
_cell.length_c   1.000
_cell.angle_alpha   90.00
_cell.angle_beta   90.00
_cell.angle_gamma   90.00
#
_symmetry.space_group_name_H-M   'P 1'
#
loop_
_entity.id
_entity.type
_entity.pdbx_description
1 polymer ?
#
loop_
_entity_poly.entity_id
_entity_poly.type
_entity_poly.pdbx_seq_one_letter_code
_entity_poly.pdbx_strand_id
1 'polypeptide(L)'
;PLVCGFSFGGLIAGQLSYEIINIQLSPRKLILVGPGGLGAKRGEMKTMIARHSNMTEQEVYDAHRTNLEILMFYNPKKVDDFAVHIQKQNTDDHRIKSRPISATDTLAKILKKQEVPLYVIWGEKDASVGVYLEDRMTILRSINPKVRFHVEFNIGHWIMYENEFLFNDMLNKIIQD
;
A
#
# COMPACT_ATOMS: atom_id res chain seq x y z
N PRO A 1 -7.45 19.84 0.93
CA PRO A 1 -7.53 18.57 1.65
C PRO A 1 -6.18 17.87 1.74
N LEU A 2 -6.06 16.88 2.63
CA LEU A 2 -5.00 15.87 2.64
C LEU A 2 -5.57 14.61 1.98
N VAL A 3 -4.78 13.96 1.14
CA VAL A 3 -5.17 12.71 0.47
C VAL A 3 -4.18 11.62 0.87
N CYS A 4 -4.68 10.52 1.41
CA CYS A 4 -3.85 9.40 1.83
C CYS A 4 -4.41 8.09 1.28
N GLY A 5 -3.54 7.18 0.84
CA GLY A 5 -3.97 5.87 0.35
C GLY A 5 -2.93 4.78 0.53
N PHE A 6 -3.42 3.59 0.89
CA PHE A 6 -2.63 2.39 1.12
C PHE A 6 -2.73 1.41 -0.04
N SER A 7 -1.61 0.85 -0.46
CA SER A 7 -1.53 -0.22 -1.46
C SER A 7 -2.26 0.15 -2.77
N PHE A 8 -3.30 -0.58 -3.17
CA PHE A 8 -4.19 -0.21 -4.28
C PHE A 8 -4.91 1.11 -4.02
N GLY A 9 -5.28 1.38 -2.76
CA GLY A 9 -5.82 2.68 -2.35
C GLY A 9 -4.87 3.85 -2.59
N GLY A 10 -3.56 3.62 -2.65
CA GLY A 10 -2.56 4.61 -3.07
C GLY A 10 -2.74 5.05 -4.53
N LEU A 11 -3.07 4.11 -5.43
CA LEU A 11 -3.41 4.44 -6.82
C LEU A 11 -4.70 5.27 -6.88
N ILE A 12 -5.73 4.86 -6.12
CA ILE A 12 -6.98 5.62 -6.01
C ILE A 12 -6.75 7.02 -5.44
N ALA A 13 -5.91 7.13 -4.39
CA ALA A 13 -5.53 8.42 -3.81
C ALA A 13 -4.81 9.33 -4.81
N GLY A 14 -3.91 8.77 -5.63
CA GLY A 14 -3.25 9.49 -6.71
C GLY A 14 -4.25 10.02 -7.75
N GLN A 15 -5.22 9.21 -8.17
CA GLN A 15 -6.28 9.64 -9.08
C GLN A 15 -7.18 10.70 -8.44
N LEU A 16 -7.60 10.49 -7.18
CA LEU A 16 -8.42 11.46 -6.46
C LEU A 16 -7.70 12.81 -6.33
N SER A 17 -6.41 12.80 -6.01
CA SER A 17 -5.59 14.02 -5.96
C SER A 17 -5.60 14.77 -7.29
N TYR A 18 -5.47 14.04 -8.40
CA TYR A 18 -5.54 14.62 -9.75
C TYR A 18 -6.92 15.21 -10.04
N GLU A 19 -8.02 14.53 -9.71
CA GLU A 19 -9.37 15.05 -9.92
C GLU A 19 -9.67 16.28 -9.06
N ILE A 20 -9.16 16.34 -7.83
CA ILE A 20 -9.27 17.53 -6.97
C ILE A 20 -8.63 18.75 -7.64
N ILE A 21 -7.48 18.57 -8.31
CA ILE A 21 -6.81 19.64 -9.05
C ILE A 21 -7.65 20.07 -10.27
N ASN A 22 -8.25 19.12 -10.99
CA ASN A 22 -9.09 19.40 -12.15
C ASN A 22 -10.32 20.25 -11.82
N ILE A 23 -10.83 20.16 -10.60
CA ILE A 23 -11.93 21.03 -10.11
C ILE A 23 -11.43 22.31 -9.40
N GLN A 24 -10.19 22.70 -9.68
CA GLN A 24 -9.55 23.91 -9.16
C GLN A 24 -9.37 23.97 -7.63
N LEU A 25 -9.33 22.83 -6.98
CA LEU A 25 -8.93 22.70 -5.58
C LEU A 25 -7.48 22.20 -5.50
N SER A 26 -6.77 22.56 -4.42
CA SER A 26 -5.37 22.15 -4.23
C SER A 26 -5.26 21.16 -3.07
N PRO A 27 -4.88 19.90 -3.33
CA PRO A 27 -4.49 19.00 -2.28
C PRO A 27 -3.25 19.57 -1.57
N ARG A 28 -3.30 19.64 -0.25
CA ARG A 28 -2.14 20.11 0.54
C ARG A 28 -1.00 19.10 0.49
N LYS A 29 -1.32 17.82 0.52
CA LYS A 29 -0.37 16.70 0.44
C LYS A 29 -1.05 15.47 -0.10
N LEU A 30 -0.28 14.66 -0.84
CA LEU A 30 -0.60 13.29 -1.22
C LEU A 30 0.35 12.36 -0.46
N ILE A 31 -0.21 11.44 0.33
CA ILE A 31 0.52 10.47 1.14
C ILE A 31 0.21 9.07 0.60
N LEU A 32 1.22 8.39 0.13
CA LEU A 32 1.10 7.04 -0.43
C LEU A 32 1.78 6.04 0.50
N VAL A 33 1.06 5.02 0.93
CA VAL A 33 1.57 3.98 1.82
C VAL A 33 1.64 2.66 1.05
N GLY A 34 2.84 2.13 0.83
CA GLY A 34 3.06 0.90 0.07
C GLY A 34 2.39 0.88 -1.31
N PRO A 35 2.46 1.96 -2.13
CA PRO A 35 1.63 2.06 -3.32
C PRO A 35 1.98 1.05 -4.40
N GLY A 36 0.94 0.52 -5.07
CA GLY A 36 1.04 -0.17 -6.34
C GLY A 36 0.95 0.79 -7.54
N GLY A 37 1.10 0.28 -8.77
CA GLY A 37 0.86 1.06 -9.99
C GLY A 37 2.03 1.92 -10.45
N LEU A 38 3.27 1.58 -10.05
CA LEU A 38 4.49 2.30 -10.46
C LEU A 38 5.22 1.67 -11.64
N GLY A 39 4.76 0.53 -12.17
CA GLY A 39 5.41 -0.19 -13.27
C GLY A 39 6.72 -0.90 -12.88
N ALA A 40 7.09 -0.89 -11.61
CA ALA A 40 8.28 -1.57 -11.12
C ALA A 40 8.04 -3.08 -10.95
N LYS A 41 9.10 -3.86 -11.00
CA LYS A 41 9.06 -5.30 -10.69
C LYS A 41 8.54 -5.51 -9.27
N ARG A 42 7.89 -6.63 -9.05
CA ARG A 42 7.40 -7.04 -7.73
C ARG A 42 8.37 -7.99 -7.05
N GLY A 43 8.38 -7.96 -5.73
CA GLY A 43 9.11 -8.95 -4.95
C GLY A 43 8.60 -10.37 -5.22
N GLU A 44 9.50 -11.34 -5.10
CA GLU A 44 9.12 -12.74 -5.12
C GLU A 44 8.38 -13.08 -3.83
N MET A 45 7.18 -13.62 -3.97
CA MET A 45 6.34 -14.01 -2.85
C MET A 45 5.94 -15.48 -2.98
N LYS A 46 5.74 -16.12 -1.85
CA LYS A 46 5.09 -17.43 -1.82
C LYS A 46 3.71 -17.35 -2.47
N THR A 47 3.26 -18.46 -3.04
CA THR A 47 1.91 -18.54 -3.59
C THR A 47 0.88 -18.40 -2.47
N MET A 48 -0.03 -17.45 -2.65
CA MET A 48 -1.14 -17.27 -1.71
C MET A 48 -2.17 -18.37 -1.88
N ILE A 49 -2.82 -18.75 -0.79
CA ILE A 49 -3.86 -19.77 -0.76
C ILE A 49 -5.14 -19.17 -1.34
N ALA A 50 -5.66 -19.79 -2.42
CA ALA A 50 -6.96 -19.44 -2.97
C ALA A 50 -8.08 -20.09 -2.15
N ARG A 51 -9.15 -19.32 -1.90
CA ARG A 51 -10.35 -19.88 -1.25
C ARG A 51 -11.21 -20.63 -2.26
N HIS A 52 -11.82 -21.72 -1.78
CA HIS A 52 -12.75 -22.55 -2.53
C HIS A 52 -14.05 -22.71 -1.74
N SER A 53 -15.16 -22.93 -2.45
CA SER A 53 -16.49 -23.04 -1.85
C SER A 53 -16.70 -24.24 -0.92
N ASN A 54 -15.82 -25.25 -0.99
CA ASN A 54 -15.85 -26.45 -0.16
C ASN A 54 -14.95 -26.37 1.08
N MET A 55 -14.31 -25.24 1.33
CA MET A 55 -13.51 -25.03 2.54
C MET A 55 -14.43 -24.87 3.76
N THR A 56 -14.01 -25.45 4.87
CA THR A 56 -14.58 -25.20 6.19
C THR A 56 -14.22 -23.77 6.66
N GLU A 57 -14.93 -23.27 7.66
CA GLU A 57 -14.63 -21.96 8.25
C GLU A 57 -13.20 -21.89 8.80
N GLN A 58 -12.70 -22.98 9.39
CA GLN A 58 -11.33 -23.05 9.89
C GLN A 58 -10.30 -22.99 8.75
N GLU A 59 -10.52 -23.72 7.67
CA GLU A 59 -9.64 -23.67 6.48
C GLU A 59 -9.63 -22.30 5.83
N VAL A 60 -10.76 -21.59 5.80
CA VAL A 60 -10.85 -20.20 5.32
C VAL A 60 -10.06 -19.27 6.24
N TYR A 61 -10.21 -19.43 7.56
CA TYR A 61 -9.45 -18.66 8.55
C TYR A 61 -7.94 -18.87 8.38
N ASP A 62 -7.49 -20.12 8.29
CA ASP A 62 -6.08 -20.48 8.13
C ASP A 62 -5.49 -19.97 6.81
N ALA A 63 -6.28 -19.99 5.74
CA ALA A 63 -5.90 -19.41 4.44
C ALA A 63 -5.69 -17.90 4.54
N HIS A 64 -6.59 -17.18 5.21
CA HIS A 64 -6.45 -15.73 5.42
C HIS A 64 -5.23 -15.41 6.28
N ARG A 65 -5.03 -16.14 7.38
CA ARG A 65 -3.87 -15.98 8.26
C ARG A 65 -2.56 -16.17 7.49
N THR A 66 -2.44 -17.28 6.76
CA THR A 66 -1.27 -17.56 5.93
C THR A 66 -1.04 -16.49 4.86
N ASN A 67 -2.09 -16.02 4.20
CA ASN A 67 -1.99 -14.98 3.18
C ASN A 67 -1.56 -13.63 3.77
N LEU A 68 -1.97 -13.30 4.98
CA LEU A 68 -1.47 -12.13 5.72
C LEU A 68 0.02 -12.24 6.02
N GLU A 69 0.48 -13.40 6.49
CA GLU A 69 1.90 -13.67 6.75
C GLU A 69 2.75 -13.58 5.48
N ILE A 70 2.20 -14.00 4.32
CA ILE A 70 2.91 -13.94 3.04
C ILE A 70 3.03 -12.51 2.51
N LEU A 71 1.96 -11.72 2.59
CA LEU A 71 1.88 -10.44 1.88
C LEU A 71 1.99 -9.23 2.80
N MET A 72 1.32 -9.26 3.95
CA MET A 72 1.04 -8.05 4.72
C MET A 72 2.01 -7.81 5.87
N PHE A 73 2.46 -8.87 6.54
CA PHE A 73 3.28 -8.79 7.74
C PHE A 73 4.68 -9.32 7.52
N TYR A 74 5.67 -8.61 8.00
CA TYR A 74 7.02 -9.15 8.14
C TYR A 74 7.15 -10.04 9.38
N ASN A 75 6.55 -9.63 10.50
CA ASN A 75 6.54 -10.42 11.72
C ASN A 75 5.23 -11.23 11.82
N PRO A 76 5.24 -12.54 11.56
CA PRO A 76 4.04 -13.37 11.60
C PRO A 76 3.38 -13.45 12.99
N LYS A 77 4.12 -13.15 14.08
CA LYS A 77 3.56 -13.08 15.44
C LYS A 77 2.60 -11.91 15.65
N LYS A 78 2.61 -10.94 14.75
CA LYS A 78 1.68 -9.77 14.76
C LYS A 78 0.35 -10.06 14.05
N VAL A 79 0.22 -11.21 13.39
CA VAL A 79 -1.04 -11.64 12.77
C VAL A 79 -1.94 -12.19 13.85
N ASP A 80 -2.86 -11.38 14.34
CA ASP A 80 -3.89 -11.74 15.31
C ASP A 80 -5.24 -12.04 14.65
N ASP A 81 -6.21 -12.46 15.45
CA ASP A 81 -7.55 -12.80 14.98
C ASP A 81 -8.28 -11.60 14.37
N PHE A 82 -7.99 -10.40 14.85
CA PHE A 82 -8.59 -9.16 14.33
C PHE A 82 -8.06 -8.83 12.94
N ALA A 83 -6.76 -9.02 12.68
CA ALA A 83 -6.18 -8.87 11.34
C ALA A 83 -6.82 -9.87 10.36
N VAL A 84 -7.00 -11.13 10.79
CA VAL A 84 -7.65 -12.17 9.97
C VAL A 84 -9.11 -11.80 9.69
N HIS A 85 -9.85 -11.27 10.69
CA HIS A 85 -11.21 -10.81 10.52
C HIS A 85 -11.32 -9.68 9.49
N ILE A 86 -10.47 -8.64 9.62
CA ILE A 86 -10.44 -7.53 8.65
C ILE A 86 -10.12 -8.05 7.24
N GLN A 87 -9.13 -8.93 7.11
CA GLN A 87 -8.76 -9.51 5.82
C GLN A 87 -9.90 -10.29 5.19
N LYS A 88 -10.61 -11.09 6.00
CA LYS A 88 -11.77 -11.84 5.55
C LYS A 88 -12.86 -10.91 5.03
N GLN A 89 -13.28 -9.91 5.82
CA GLN A 89 -14.28 -8.93 5.40
C GLN A 89 -13.89 -8.20 4.11
N ASN A 90 -12.68 -7.65 4.06
CA ASN A 90 -12.19 -6.94 2.88
C ASN A 90 -12.18 -7.84 1.63
N THR A 91 -11.91 -9.15 1.79
CA THR A 91 -11.87 -10.09 0.68
C THR A 91 -13.27 -10.52 0.26
N ASP A 92 -14.22 -10.64 1.19
CA ASP A 92 -15.61 -10.97 0.90
C ASP A 92 -16.33 -9.81 0.19
N ASP A 93 -16.03 -8.58 0.58
CA ASP A 93 -16.68 -7.37 0.05
C ASP A 93 -16.00 -6.81 -1.21
N HIS A 94 -14.84 -7.34 -1.61
CA HIS A 94 -14.12 -6.78 -2.74
C HIS A 94 -14.87 -7.00 -4.06
N ARG A 95 -14.96 -5.92 -4.87
CA ARG A 95 -15.67 -5.91 -6.16
C ARG A 95 -14.75 -5.70 -7.35
N ILE A 96 -13.48 -5.37 -7.11
CA ILE A 96 -12.52 -5.01 -8.15
C ILE A 96 -11.30 -5.91 -8.06
N LYS A 97 -10.92 -6.54 -9.16
CA LYS A 97 -9.63 -7.25 -9.26
C LYS A 97 -8.49 -6.22 -9.32
N SER A 98 -8.04 -5.75 -8.16
CA SER A 98 -7.03 -4.68 -8.02
C SER A 98 -5.64 -5.09 -8.49
N ARG A 99 -5.28 -6.36 -8.39
CA ARG A 99 -3.93 -6.86 -8.68
C ARG A 99 -3.45 -6.58 -10.11
N PRO A 100 -4.23 -6.83 -11.18
CA PRO A 100 -3.84 -6.47 -12.54
C PRO A 100 -3.60 -4.97 -12.71
N ILE A 101 -4.39 -4.12 -12.06
CA ILE A 101 -4.27 -2.66 -12.13
C ILE A 101 -3.01 -2.20 -11.38
N SER A 102 -2.78 -2.71 -10.17
CA SER A 102 -1.61 -2.40 -9.36
C SER A 102 -0.28 -2.86 -9.97
N ALA A 103 -0.33 -3.82 -10.91
CA ALA A 103 0.86 -4.31 -11.61
C ALA A 103 1.31 -3.40 -12.77
N THR A 104 0.49 -2.43 -13.16
CA THR A 104 0.79 -1.49 -14.25
C THR A 104 1.58 -0.27 -13.77
N ASP A 105 1.86 0.67 -14.66
CA ASP A 105 2.44 1.98 -14.39
C ASP A 105 1.39 3.11 -14.23
N THR A 106 0.13 2.74 -13.97
CA THR A 106 -1.00 3.68 -13.94
C THR A 106 -0.79 4.81 -12.94
N LEU A 107 -0.35 4.51 -11.71
CA LEU A 107 -0.07 5.55 -10.72
C LEU A 107 1.07 6.48 -11.17
N ALA A 108 2.14 5.92 -11.71
CA ALA A 108 3.25 6.73 -12.22
C ALA A 108 2.80 7.71 -13.33
N LYS A 109 1.92 7.27 -14.23
CA LYS A 109 1.32 8.11 -15.27
C LYS A 109 0.43 9.22 -14.70
N ILE A 110 -0.34 8.92 -13.67
CA ILE A 110 -1.20 9.90 -12.98
C ILE A 110 -0.34 10.95 -12.27
N LEU A 111 0.68 10.53 -11.54
CA LEU A 111 1.56 11.43 -10.79
C LEU A 111 2.33 12.41 -11.70
N LYS A 112 2.67 12.01 -12.93
CA LYS A 112 3.29 12.90 -13.94
C LYS A 112 2.41 14.06 -14.39
N LYS A 113 1.09 14.00 -14.14
CA LYS A 113 0.11 15.00 -14.57
C LYS A 113 -0.22 16.01 -13.47
N GLN A 114 0.42 15.92 -12.30
CA GLN A 114 0.09 16.76 -11.16
C GLN A 114 1.34 17.17 -10.38
N GLU A 115 1.29 18.38 -9.83
CA GLU A 115 2.29 18.88 -8.90
C GLU A 115 1.65 19.02 -7.52
N VAL A 116 1.95 18.09 -6.62
CA VAL A 116 1.47 18.06 -5.25
C VAL A 116 2.60 17.65 -4.32
N PRO A 117 2.69 18.20 -3.11
CA PRO A 117 3.64 17.70 -2.10
C PRO A 117 3.39 16.20 -1.87
N LEU A 118 4.39 15.38 -2.24
CA LEU A 118 4.28 13.92 -2.26
C LEU A 118 5.12 13.30 -1.16
N TYR A 119 4.47 12.49 -0.34
CA TYR A 119 5.08 11.68 0.72
C TYR A 119 4.80 10.21 0.44
N VAL A 120 5.81 9.38 0.60
CA VAL A 120 5.66 7.94 0.36
C VAL A 120 6.26 7.15 1.51
N ILE A 121 5.47 6.24 2.05
CA ILE A 121 5.80 5.43 3.22
C ILE A 121 5.89 3.96 2.80
N TRP A 122 6.97 3.28 3.20
CA TRP A 122 7.12 1.83 3.02
C TRP A 122 7.66 1.17 4.27
N GLY A 123 7.22 -0.07 4.51
CA GLY A 123 7.99 -1.01 5.31
C GLY A 123 9.15 -1.56 4.48
N GLU A 124 10.35 -1.62 5.04
CA GLU A 124 11.54 -2.15 4.35
C GLU A 124 11.35 -3.60 3.90
N LYS A 125 10.57 -4.37 4.65
CA LYS A 125 10.27 -5.79 4.41
C LYS A 125 8.93 -6.00 3.71
N ASP A 126 8.41 -5.00 3.01
CA ASP A 126 7.21 -5.13 2.20
C ASP A 126 7.40 -6.22 1.13
N ALA A 127 6.73 -7.36 1.30
CA ALA A 127 6.85 -8.51 0.42
C ALA A 127 6.44 -8.19 -1.04
N SER A 128 5.51 -7.26 -1.24
CA SER A 128 5.08 -6.84 -2.59
C SER A 128 6.16 -6.06 -3.34
N VAL A 129 7.10 -5.49 -2.60
CA VAL A 129 8.22 -4.69 -3.10
C VAL A 129 9.50 -5.52 -3.20
N GLY A 130 9.82 -6.28 -2.16
CA GLY A 130 11.03 -7.09 -2.08
C GLY A 130 12.30 -6.25 -2.31
N VAL A 131 13.20 -6.75 -3.10
CA VAL A 131 14.49 -6.09 -3.42
C VAL A 131 14.36 -4.86 -4.33
N TYR A 132 13.17 -4.56 -4.84
CA TYR A 132 12.94 -3.47 -5.81
C TYR A 132 12.45 -2.16 -5.17
N LEU A 133 12.76 -1.91 -3.90
CA LEU A 133 12.35 -0.68 -3.22
C LEU A 133 13.04 0.55 -3.83
N GLU A 134 14.36 0.47 -4.05
CA GLU A 134 15.11 1.59 -4.64
C GLU A 134 14.68 1.89 -6.09
N ASP A 135 14.30 0.89 -6.86
CA ASP A 135 13.75 1.10 -8.21
C ASP A 135 12.47 1.95 -8.15
N ARG A 136 11.59 1.68 -7.18
CA ARG A 136 10.36 2.47 -6.96
C ARG A 136 10.65 3.89 -6.53
N MET A 137 11.59 4.07 -5.61
CA MET A 137 12.03 5.40 -5.17
C MET A 137 12.64 6.18 -6.33
N THR A 138 13.42 5.55 -7.18
CA THR A 138 14.01 6.16 -8.38
C THR A 138 12.92 6.60 -9.37
N ILE A 139 11.92 5.76 -9.63
CA ILE A 139 10.77 6.13 -10.47
C ILE A 139 10.08 7.37 -9.90
N LEU A 140 9.80 7.39 -8.60
CA LEU A 140 9.11 8.51 -7.97
C LEU A 140 9.95 9.80 -7.95
N ARG A 141 11.25 9.72 -7.71
CA ARG A 141 12.17 10.87 -7.83
C ARG A 141 12.20 11.44 -9.23
N SER A 142 12.13 10.59 -10.27
CA SER A 142 12.07 11.05 -11.66
C SER A 142 10.77 11.79 -12.01
N ILE A 143 9.68 11.50 -11.29
CA ILE A 143 8.38 12.13 -11.47
C ILE A 143 8.27 13.41 -10.63
N ASN A 144 8.66 13.33 -9.37
CA ASN A 144 8.63 14.44 -8.42
C ASN A 144 9.97 14.50 -7.66
N PRO A 145 10.93 15.36 -8.08
CA PRO A 145 12.22 15.48 -7.41
C PRO A 145 12.16 15.91 -5.95
N LYS A 146 11.02 16.47 -5.50
CA LYS A 146 10.76 16.89 -4.12
C LYS A 146 10.05 15.83 -3.28
N VAL A 147 9.84 14.62 -3.81
CA VAL A 147 9.19 13.53 -3.07
C VAL A 147 9.96 13.22 -1.78
N ARG A 148 9.23 13.03 -0.69
CA ARG A 148 9.79 12.63 0.60
C ARG A 148 9.45 11.18 0.88
N PHE A 149 10.47 10.40 1.29
CA PHE A 149 10.34 8.98 1.60
C PHE A 149 10.51 8.73 3.08
N HIS A 150 9.67 7.83 3.59
CA HIS A 150 9.79 7.23 4.91
C HIS A 150 9.82 5.72 4.73
N VAL A 151 10.93 5.11 5.12
CA VAL A 151 11.13 3.66 5.04
C VAL A 151 11.40 3.14 6.45
N GLU A 152 10.51 2.29 6.93
CA GLU A 152 10.58 1.77 8.29
C GLU A 152 11.16 0.35 8.31
N PHE A 153 12.19 0.17 9.13
CA PHE A 153 12.93 -1.08 9.22
C PHE A 153 12.12 -2.20 9.89
N ASN A 154 12.31 -3.43 9.40
CA ASN A 154 11.70 -4.64 9.96
C ASN A 154 10.15 -4.61 10.00
N ILE A 155 9.53 -3.95 9.05
CA ILE A 155 8.08 -3.84 8.90
C ILE A 155 7.68 -4.25 7.49
N GLY A 156 6.55 -4.97 7.37
CA GLY A 156 5.98 -5.46 6.13
C GLY A 156 5.11 -4.44 5.40
N HIS A 157 4.21 -4.96 4.57
CA HIS A 157 3.33 -4.14 3.73
C HIS A 157 2.28 -3.38 4.55
N TRP A 158 1.71 -4.01 5.60
CA TRP A 158 0.63 -3.40 6.41
C TRP A 158 1.20 -2.63 7.62
N ILE A 159 2.04 -1.66 7.35
CA ILE A 159 2.76 -0.87 8.35
C ILE A 159 1.85 -0.27 9.43
N MET A 160 0.66 0.26 9.05
CA MET A 160 -0.27 0.88 9.99
C MET A 160 -0.91 -0.12 10.98
N TYR A 161 -0.83 -1.41 10.70
CA TYR A 161 -1.27 -2.46 11.59
C TYR A 161 -0.09 -3.09 12.34
N GLU A 162 1.02 -3.34 11.63
CA GLU A 162 2.19 -4.01 12.20
C GLU A 162 2.90 -3.14 13.25
N ASN A 163 2.85 -1.80 13.10
CA ASN A 163 3.35 -0.83 14.08
C ASN A 163 2.56 0.47 14.04
N GLU A 164 1.38 0.47 14.66
CA GLU A 164 0.43 1.57 14.66
C GLU A 164 0.98 2.85 15.33
N PHE A 165 1.76 2.71 16.39
CA PHE A 165 2.34 3.86 17.10
C PHE A 165 3.35 4.60 16.21
N LEU A 166 4.27 3.86 15.61
CA LEU A 166 5.27 4.41 14.68
C LEU A 166 4.59 5.06 13.47
N PHE A 167 3.63 4.37 12.87
CA PHE A 167 2.90 4.89 11.72
C PHE A 167 2.16 6.18 12.05
N ASN A 168 1.43 6.22 13.16
CA ASN A 168 0.67 7.40 13.58
C ASN A 168 1.58 8.58 13.92
N ASP A 169 2.72 8.37 14.60
CA ASP A 169 3.71 9.42 14.87
C ASP A 169 4.28 10.01 13.57
N MET A 170 4.66 9.17 12.63
CA MET A 170 5.15 9.58 11.33
C MET A 170 4.08 10.33 10.53
N LEU A 171 2.85 9.81 10.49
CA LEU A 171 1.75 10.46 9.80
C LEU A 171 1.45 11.85 10.38
N ASN A 172 1.45 11.98 11.71
CA ASN A 172 1.27 13.26 12.38
C ASN A 172 2.37 14.27 12.02
N LYS A 173 3.63 13.84 11.97
CA LYS A 173 4.74 14.70 11.53
C LYS A 173 4.55 15.16 10.08
N ILE A 174 4.15 14.25 9.18
CA ILE A 174 3.86 14.60 7.78
C ILE A 174 2.70 15.60 7.68
N ILE A 175 1.65 15.46 8.51
CA ILE A 175 0.48 16.35 8.49
C ILE A 175 0.85 17.76 8.95
N GLN A 176 1.74 17.88 9.93
CA GLN A 176 2.17 19.17 10.51
C GLN A 176 3.22 19.90 9.67
N ASP A 177 4.04 19.18 8.89
CA ASP A 177 5.07 19.74 8.01
C ASP A 177 4.45 20.55 6.86
#